data_b22c12db02c5495c45c6e6cd45e1916c
#
_entry.id   b22c12db02c5495c45c6e6cd45e1916c
#
_cell.length_a   1.000
_cell.length_b   1.000
_cell.length_c   1.000
_cell.angle_alpha   90.00
_cell.angle_beta   90.00
_cell.angle_gamma   90.00
#
_symmetry.space_group_name_H-M   'P 1'
#
loop_
_entity.id
_entity.type
_entity.pdbx_description
1 polymer ?
#
loop_
_entity_poly.entity_id
_entity_poly.type
_entity_poly.pdbx_seq_one_letter_code
_entity_poly.pdbx_strand_id
1 'polypeptide(L)'
;MDILHSLTSAFNPKAVAVVGASSRGSFVWSGVMNGRRVHEAYPVNPKYKYIGVTSCWPSLSEVPAKIDLAVIATPSSKIEGLLKECKKLGIPNVLITPGDEELTADRRWREHIAQMAREAGIRIIGPDSMGIMRPSIGLNVSYWPRLAQTG
;
A
#
# COMPACT_ATOMS: atom_id res chain seq x y z
N MET A 1 -15.14 0.03 14.69
CA MET A 1 -14.05 -0.92 14.39
C MET A 1 -13.07 -0.90 15.55
N ASP A 2 -12.79 -2.05 16.12
CA ASP A 2 -11.82 -2.19 17.22
C ASP A 2 -10.42 -1.80 16.73
N ILE A 3 -9.76 -0.90 17.45
CA ILE A 3 -8.41 -0.39 17.11
C ILE A 3 -7.39 -1.53 17.02
N LEU A 4 -7.47 -2.52 17.91
CA LEU A 4 -6.60 -3.68 17.91
C LEU A 4 -6.76 -4.53 16.65
N HIS A 5 -8.01 -4.75 16.21
CA HIS A 5 -8.27 -5.50 14.98
C HIS A 5 -7.73 -4.78 13.75
N SER A 6 -7.89 -3.46 13.67
CA SER A 6 -7.37 -2.69 12.53
C SER A 6 -5.83 -2.65 12.48
N LEU A 7 -5.15 -2.56 13.64
CA LEU A 7 -3.69 -2.64 13.70
C LEU A 7 -3.20 -4.02 13.30
N THR A 8 -3.84 -5.07 13.76
CA THR A 8 -3.48 -6.45 13.38
C THR A 8 -3.55 -6.63 11.86
N SER A 9 -4.63 -6.18 11.22
CA SER A 9 -4.76 -6.30 9.76
C SER A 9 -3.76 -5.44 8.97
N ALA A 10 -3.31 -4.31 9.53
CA ALA A 10 -2.27 -3.48 8.92
C ALA A 10 -0.88 -4.15 8.96
N PHE A 11 -0.52 -4.77 10.11
CA PHE A 11 0.80 -5.37 10.34
C PHE A 11 0.86 -6.89 10.12
N ASN A 12 -0.29 -7.52 9.88
CA ASN A 12 -0.40 -8.93 9.49
C ASN A 12 -1.47 -9.10 8.39
N PRO A 13 -1.31 -8.38 7.26
CA PRO A 13 -2.29 -8.47 6.18
C PRO A 13 -2.26 -9.85 5.54
N LYS A 14 -3.43 -10.37 5.16
CA LYS A 14 -3.55 -11.59 4.35
C LYS A 14 -3.28 -11.30 2.89
N ALA A 15 -3.73 -10.15 2.41
CA ALA A 15 -3.51 -9.70 1.04
C ALA A 15 -3.12 -8.21 0.99
N VAL A 16 -2.09 -7.91 0.20
CA VAL A 16 -1.54 -6.59 -0.01
C VAL A 16 -1.67 -6.19 -1.48
N ALA A 17 -2.18 -5.01 -1.75
CA ALA A 17 -2.10 -4.42 -3.08
C ALA A 17 -1.04 -3.31 -3.11
N VAL A 18 -0.17 -3.30 -4.13
CA VAL A 18 0.82 -2.24 -4.34
C VAL A 18 0.40 -1.43 -5.56
N VAL A 19 -0.18 -0.26 -5.32
CA VAL A 19 -0.65 0.66 -6.36
C VAL A 19 0.50 1.53 -6.83
N GLY A 20 0.76 1.54 -8.13
CA GLY A 20 1.93 2.18 -8.73
C GLY A 20 3.14 1.23 -8.82
N ALA A 21 2.94 -0.06 -8.63
CA ALA A 21 3.98 -1.05 -8.86
C ALA A 21 4.51 -0.97 -10.30
N SER A 22 5.81 -1.15 -10.48
CA SER A 22 6.46 -1.13 -11.79
C SER A 22 7.67 -2.05 -11.84
N SER A 23 8.07 -2.44 -13.03
CA SER A 23 9.28 -3.22 -13.26
C SER A 23 10.57 -2.39 -13.10
N ARG A 24 10.45 -1.07 -13.12
CA ARG A 24 11.57 -0.14 -13.00
C ARG A 24 11.27 0.89 -11.90
N GLY A 25 12.13 0.97 -10.90
CA GLY A 25 12.08 2.03 -9.88
C GLY A 25 11.01 1.89 -8.80
N SER A 26 10.24 0.82 -8.74
CA SER A 26 9.36 0.56 -7.60
C SER A 26 10.09 -0.18 -6.50
N PHE A 27 10.70 0.57 -5.59
CA PHE A 27 11.40 0.01 -4.44
C PHE A 27 10.49 -0.87 -3.58
N VAL A 28 9.25 -0.42 -3.35
CA VAL A 28 8.27 -1.18 -2.55
C VAL A 28 7.94 -2.52 -3.20
N TRP A 29 7.75 -2.55 -4.52
CA TRP A 29 7.49 -3.82 -5.22
C TRP A 29 8.70 -4.75 -5.15
N SER A 30 9.93 -4.23 -5.25
CA SER A 30 11.14 -5.01 -5.02
C SER A 30 11.21 -5.60 -3.61
N GLY A 31 10.81 -4.83 -2.58
CA GLY A 31 10.68 -5.32 -1.22
C GLY A 31 9.70 -6.49 -1.10
N VAL A 32 8.53 -6.35 -1.71
CA VAL A 32 7.48 -7.38 -1.74
C VAL A 32 7.99 -8.66 -2.40
N MET A 33 8.65 -8.56 -3.57
CA MET A 33 9.20 -9.70 -4.30
C MET A 33 10.30 -10.44 -3.54
N ASN A 34 11.06 -9.74 -2.70
CA ASN A 34 12.09 -10.32 -1.83
C ASN A 34 11.55 -10.76 -0.46
N GLY A 35 10.28 -10.50 -0.18
CA GLY A 35 9.58 -11.04 0.98
C GLY A 35 9.15 -12.51 0.77
N ARG A 36 8.70 -13.16 1.84
CA ARG A 36 8.22 -14.55 1.77
C ARG A 36 6.73 -14.66 1.43
N ARG A 37 6.02 -13.54 1.36
CA ARG A 37 4.57 -13.46 1.12
C ARG A 37 4.22 -12.86 -0.24
N VAL A 38 5.07 -13.05 -1.23
CA VAL A 38 4.86 -12.51 -2.58
C VAL A 38 3.55 -13.00 -3.22
N HIS A 39 3.11 -14.22 -2.89
CA HIS A 39 1.88 -14.81 -3.43
C HIS A 39 0.59 -14.14 -2.92
N GLU A 40 0.68 -13.39 -1.83
CA GLU A 40 -0.42 -12.61 -1.24
C GLU A 40 -0.34 -11.11 -1.61
N ALA A 41 0.52 -10.77 -2.55
CA ALA A 41 0.74 -9.41 -3.00
C ALA A 41 0.31 -9.23 -4.47
N TYR A 42 -0.41 -8.15 -4.71
CA TYR A 42 -1.03 -7.84 -5.99
C TYR A 42 -0.49 -6.50 -6.51
N PRO A 43 0.30 -6.50 -7.60
CA PRO A 43 0.72 -5.26 -8.22
C PRO A 43 -0.45 -4.64 -8.98
N VAL A 44 -0.66 -3.33 -8.80
CA VAL A 44 -1.72 -2.58 -9.44
C VAL A 44 -1.12 -1.41 -10.22
N ASN A 45 -1.29 -1.43 -11.53
CA ASN A 45 -0.86 -0.35 -12.41
C ASN A 45 -1.52 -0.48 -13.78
N PRO A 46 -2.28 0.52 -14.28
CA PRO A 46 -2.96 0.44 -15.56
C PRO A 46 -2.02 0.37 -16.78
N LYS A 47 -0.72 0.65 -16.59
CA LYS A 47 0.26 0.64 -17.68
C LYS A 47 0.84 -0.74 -18.00
N TYR A 48 0.64 -1.73 -17.12
CA TYR A 48 1.27 -3.04 -17.23
C TYR A 48 0.24 -4.17 -17.14
N LYS A 49 0.40 -5.21 -17.95
CA LYS A 49 -0.30 -6.49 -17.80
C LYS A 49 0.47 -7.43 -16.85
N TYR A 50 1.79 -7.30 -16.85
CA TYR A 50 2.70 -8.10 -16.03
C TYR A 50 3.82 -7.23 -15.51
N ILE A 51 4.32 -7.54 -14.33
CA ILE A 51 5.56 -7.02 -13.77
C ILE A 51 6.45 -8.23 -13.49
N GLY A 52 7.48 -8.43 -14.32
CA GLY A 52 8.20 -9.69 -14.38
C GLY A 52 7.24 -10.83 -14.78
N VAL A 53 7.13 -11.85 -13.95
CA VAL A 53 6.22 -13.00 -14.14
C VAL A 53 4.88 -12.84 -13.42
N THR A 54 4.68 -11.75 -12.67
CA THR A 54 3.48 -11.54 -11.86
C THR A 54 2.44 -10.75 -12.66
N SER A 55 1.19 -11.25 -12.70
CA SER A 55 0.07 -10.53 -13.29
C SER A 55 -0.15 -9.20 -12.57
N CYS A 56 -0.32 -8.13 -13.35
CA CYS A 56 -0.57 -6.78 -12.85
C CYS A 56 -2.01 -6.37 -13.15
N TRP A 57 -2.68 -5.83 -12.15
CA TRP A 57 -4.09 -5.45 -12.23
C TRP A 57 -4.22 -3.97 -12.57
N PRO A 58 -5.14 -3.55 -13.43
CA PRO A 58 -5.25 -2.14 -13.84
C PRO A 58 -5.81 -1.23 -12.74
N SER A 59 -6.59 -1.78 -11.81
CA SER A 59 -7.18 -1.04 -10.68
C SER A 59 -7.35 -1.95 -9.45
N LEU A 60 -7.56 -1.36 -8.27
CA LEU A 60 -7.84 -2.11 -7.05
C LEU A 60 -9.12 -2.96 -7.16
N SER A 61 -10.12 -2.44 -7.87
CA SER A 61 -11.41 -3.12 -8.06
C SER A 61 -11.32 -4.41 -8.89
N GLU A 62 -10.25 -4.58 -9.65
CA GLU A 62 -10.05 -5.78 -10.47
C GLU A 62 -9.19 -6.84 -9.79
N VAL A 63 -8.60 -6.53 -8.64
CA VAL A 63 -7.82 -7.51 -7.86
C VAL A 63 -8.76 -8.61 -7.34
N PRO A 64 -8.46 -9.91 -7.59
CA PRO A 64 -9.34 -11.02 -7.24
C PRO A 64 -9.22 -11.47 -5.77
N ALA A 65 -8.94 -10.53 -4.87
CA ALA A 65 -8.77 -10.81 -3.45
C ALA A 65 -9.30 -9.65 -2.60
N LYS A 66 -9.73 -9.97 -1.38
CA LYS A 66 -10.05 -8.96 -0.38
C LYS A 66 -8.75 -8.40 0.19
N ILE A 67 -8.46 -7.13 -0.12
CA ILE A 67 -7.23 -6.47 0.28
C ILE A 67 -7.35 -5.96 1.73
N ASP A 68 -6.37 -6.28 2.56
CA ASP A 68 -6.26 -5.79 3.94
C ASP A 68 -5.38 -4.52 4.04
N LEU A 69 -4.42 -4.39 3.14
CA LEU A 69 -3.49 -3.26 3.08
C LEU A 69 -3.25 -2.84 1.63
N ALA A 70 -3.59 -1.61 1.29
CA ALA A 70 -3.20 -0.98 0.03
C ALA A 70 -1.97 -0.09 0.26
N VAL A 71 -0.89 -0.37 -0.47
CA VAL A 71 0.33 0.46 -0.48
C VAL A 71 0.26 1.39 -1.69
N ILE A 72 0.19 2.69 -1.46
CA ILE A 72 0.11 3.70 -2.50
C ILE A 72 1.50 4.24 -2.80
N ALA A 73 2.04 3.87 -3.96
CA ALA A 73 3.33 4.31 -4.49
C ALA A 73 3.12 5.07 -5.83
N THR A 74 2.15 5.98 -5.83
CA THR A 74 1.79 6.83 -6.96
C THR A 74 2.02 8.29 -6.63
N PRO A 75 1.99 9.21 -7.63
CA PRO A 75 1.99 10.64 -7.37
C PRO A 75 0.89 11.03 -6.38
N SER A 76 1.19 12.00 -5.50
CA SER A 76 0.30 12.43 -4.42
C SER A 76 -1.06 12.94 -4.90
N SER A 77 -1.13 13.46 -6.12
CA SER A 77 -2.39 13.87 -6.78
C SER A 77 -3.40 12.73 -7.00
N LYS A 78 -2.97 11.47 -6.92
CA LYS A 78 -3.82 10.29 -7.08
C LYS A 78 -4.44 9.80 -5.76
N ILE A 79 -3.92 10.24 -4.62
CA ILE A 79 -4.25 9.68 -3.31
C ILE A 79 -5.74 9.82 -2.97
N GLU A 80 -6.35 10.97 -3.23
CA GLU A 80 -7.79 11.17 -2.94
C GLU A 80 -8.68 10.19 -3.70
N GLY A 81 -8.42 10.00 -5.00
CA GLY A 81 -9.15 9.03 -5.81
C GLY A 81 -8.99 7.60 -5.31
N LEU A 82 -7.77 7.24 -4.91
CA LEU A 82 -7.47 5.91 -4.37
C LEU A 82 -8.11 5.69 -3.00
N LEU A 83 -8.19 6.69 -2.14
CA LEU A 83 -8.91 6.58 -0.87
C LEU A 83 -10.41 6.35 -1.08
N LYS A 84 -11.03 7.02 -2.07
CA LYS A 84 -12.43 6.78 -2.45
C LYS A 84 -12.65 5.35 -2.95
N GLU A 85 -11.72 4.84 -3.76
CA GLU A 85 -11.75 3.45 -4.23
C GLU A 85 -11.57 2.46 -3.07
N CYS A 86 -10.61 2.69 -2.18
CA CYS A 86 -10.42 1.88 -0.97
C CYS A 86 -11.67 1.84 -0.09
N LYS A 87 -12.34 2.99 0.11
CA LYS A 87 -13.63 3.05 0.84
C LYS A 87 -14.69 2.17 0.20
N LYS A 88 -14.87 2.28 -1.12
CA LYS A 88 -15.84 1.50 -1.88
C LYS A 88 -15.58 -0.01 -1.78
N LEU A 89 -14.33 -0.41 -1.75
CA LEU A 89 -13.90 -1.81 -1.68
C LEU A 89 -13.79 -2.35 -0.24
N GLY A 90 -13.97 -1.49 0.77
CA GLY A 90 -13.83 -1.87 2.17
C GLY A 90 -12.40 -2.19 2.60
N ILE A 91 -11.40 -1.58 1.95
CA ILE A 91 -9.99 -1.73 2.30
C ILE A 91 -9.71 -0.92 3.57
N PRO A 92 -9.34 -1.56 4.70
CA PRO A 92 -9.28 -0.88 5.99
C PRO A 92 -7.99 -0.12 6.24
N ASN A 93 -6.90 -0.47 5.56
CA ASN A 93 -5.59 0.11 5.82
C ASN A 93 -4.92 0.57 4.53
N VAL A 94 -4.31 1.75 4.58
CA VAL A 94 -3.57 2.35 3.48
C VAL A 94 -2.21 2.82 3.98
N LEU A 95 -1.15 2.43 3.28
CA LEU A 95 0.19 2.93 3.48
C LEU A 95 0.54 3.85 2.31
N ILE A 96 0.91 5.09 2.60
CA ILE A 96 1.27 6.09 1.59
C ILE A 96 2.78 6.32 1.65
N THR A 97 3.46 5.92 0.57
CA THR A 97 4.91 6.06 0.45
C THR A 97 5.31 7.49 0.07
N PRO A 98 6.61 7.86 0.13
CA PRO A 98 7.09 9.15 -0.33
C PRO A 98 6.67 9.43 -1.78
N GLY A 99 6.25 10.64 -2.04
CA GLY A 99 5.76 11.11 -3.34
C GLY A 99 6.19 12.54 -3.62
N ASP A 100 5.25 13.38 -4.00
CA ASP A 100 5.45 14.81 -4.24
C ASP A 100 5.66 15.55 -2.90
N GLU A 101 6.90 15.91 -2.60
CA GLU A 101 7.27 16.54 -1.34
C GLU A 101 6.55 17.90 -1.12
N GLU A 102 6.32 18.67 -2.17
CA GLU A 102 5.64 19.96 -2.06
C GLU A 102 4.20 19.77 -1.58
N LEU A 103 3.49 18.82 -2.14
CA LEU A 103 2.12 18.51 -1.75
C LEU A 103 2.05 17.83 -0.39
N THR A 104 2.92 16.85 -0.12
CA THR A 104 2.92 16.11 1.15
C THR A 104 3.41 16.98 2.33
N ALA A 105 4.17 18.05 2.08
CA ALA A 105 4.54 19.04 3.08
C ALA A 105 3.37 20.00 3.42
N ASP A 106 2.38 20.16 2.54
CA ASP A 106 1.24 21.03 2.80
C ASP A 106 0.37 20.45 3.93
N ARG A 107 0.31 21.20 5.03
CA ARG A 107 -0.48 20.84 6.21
C ARG A 107 -1.97 20.69 5.89
N ARG A 108 -2.53 21.58 5.06
CA ARG A 108 -3.96 21.57 4.72
C ARG A 108 -4.31 20.31 3.93
N TRP A 109 -3.44 19.94 2.99
CA TRP A 109 -3.61 18.72 2.22
C TRP A 109 -3.56 17.48 3.13
N ARG A 110 -2.59 17.41 4.06
CA ARG A 110 -2.50 16.29 5.02
C ARG A 110 -3.72 16.18 5.93
N GLU A 111 -4.22 17.32 6.42
CA GLU A 111 -5.45 17.37 7.24
C GLU A 111 -6.66 16.89 6.44
N HIS A 112 -6.77 17.29 5.18
CA HIS A 112 -7.83 16.85 4.27
C HIS A 112 -7.79 15.34 4.04
N ILE A 113 -6.63 14.78 3.70
CA ILE A 113 -6.44 13.33 3.50
C ILE A 113 -6.76 12.55 4.78
N ALA A 114 -6.30 13.03 5.93
CA ALA A 114 -6.57 12.40 7.21
C ALA A 114 -8.08 12.43 7.54
N GLN A 115 -8.78 13.51 7.21
CA GLN A 115 -10.23 13.62 7.40
C GLN A 115 -10.97 12.64 6.49
N MET A 116 -10.64 12.59 5.21
CA MET A 116 -11.22 11.63 4.26
C MET A 116 -11.07 10.18 4.76
N ALA A 117 -9.89 9.83 5.26
CA ALA A 117 -9.62 8.49 5.77
C ALA A 117 -10.47 8.18 7.02
N ARG A 118 -10.56 9.12 7.97
CA ARG A 118 -11.42 8.96 9.16
C ARG A 118 -12.89 8.72 8.78
N GLU A 119 -13.42 9.52 7.86
CA GLU A 119 -14.80 9.39 7.38
C GLU A 119 -15.05 8.10 6.60
N ALA A 120 -14.00 7.54 6.00
CA ALA A 120 -14.04 6.27 5.30
C ALA A 120 -13.81 5.06 6.21
N GLY A 121 -13.43 5.25 7.48
CA GLY A 121 -12.99 4.18 8.37
C GLY A 121 -11.66 3.55 7.95
N ILE A 122 -10.84 4.29 7.23
CA ILE A 122 -9.53 3.85 6.74
C ILE A 122 -8.43 4.35 7.67
N ARG A 123 -7.52 3.46 8.04
CA ARG A 123 -6.28 3.81 8.72
C ARG A 123 -5.19 4.15 7.71
N ILE A 124 -4.60 5.33 7.85
CA ILE A 124 -3.43 5.73 7.06
C ILE A 124 -2.14 5.54 7.87
N ILE A 125 -1.13 4.99 7.21
CA ILE A 125 0.27 4.98 7.63
C ILE A 125 1.03 5.88 6.65
N GLY A 126 1.51 7.00 7.11
CA GLY A 126 2.06 8.06 6.26
C GLY A 126 1.22 9.35 6.28
N PRO A 127 1.32 10.22 5.27
CA PRO A 127 2.15 10.12 4.05
C PRO A 127 3.65 10.05 4.35
N ASP A 128 4.45 9.85 3.30
CA ASP A 128 5.92 9.77 3.37
C ASP A 128 6.43 8.60 4.24
N SER A 129 5.68 7.51 4.31
CA SER A 129 6.13 6.30 5.01
C SER A 129 7.14 5.52 4.18
N MET A 130 8.27 5.16 4.78
CA MET A 130 9.24 4.24 4.16
C MET A 130 8.76 2.78 4.12
N GLY A 131 7.60 2.50 4.68
CA GLY A 131 6.96 1.20 4.61
C GLY A 131 6.98 0.41 5.92
N ILE A 132 6.52 -0.82 5.83
CA ILE A 132 6.44 -1.77 6.94
C ILE A 132 7.25 -3.01 6.61
N MET A 133 7.98 -3.51 7.59
CA MET A 133 8.66 -4.77 7.51
C MET A 133 8.36 -5.60 8.76
N ARG A 134 7.95 -6.85 8.56
CA ARG A 134 7.71 -7.80 9.63
C ARG A 134 8.33 -9.16 9.28
N PRO A 135 9.62 -9.35 9.61
CA PRO A 135 10.40 -10.52 9.20
C PRO A 135 9.82 -11.85 9.69
N SER A 136 9.25 -11.87 10.90
CA SER A 136 8.68 -13.09 11.51
C SER A 136 7.58 -13.75 10.66
N ILE A 137 6.89 -12.98 9.82
CA ILE A 137 5.86 -13.48 8.90
C ILE A 137 6.25 -13.34 7.42
N GLY A 138 7.46 -12.87 7.14
CA GLY A 138 7.96 -12.66 5.77
C GLY A 138 7.37 -11.44 5.05
N LEU A 139 6.74 -10.52 5.77
CA LEU A 139 6.16 -9.30 5.18
C LEU A 139 7.26 -8.27 4.93
N ASN A 140 7.34 -7.76 3.70
CA ASN A 140 8.14 -6.59 3.34
C ASN A 140 7.35 -5.71 2.35
N VAL A 141 6.79 -4.64 2.83
CA VAL A 141 6.12 -3.59 2.03
C VAL A 141 6.82 -2.26 2.27
N SER A 142 8.14 -2.26 2.13
CA SER A 142 9.00 -1.12 2.41
C SER A 142 9.89 -0.76 1.22
N TYR A 143 10.52 0.40 1.28
CA TYR A 143 11.55 0.83 0.33
C TYR A 143 12.85 0.01 0.43
N TRP A 144 12.96 -0.84 1.46
CA TRP A 144 14.15 -1.67 1.65
C TRP A 144 13.98 -2.99 0.90
N PRO A 145 14.86 -3.30 -0.08
CA PRO A 145 14.65 -4.47 -0.96
C PRO A 145 14.89 -5.80 -0.26
N ARG A 146 15.56 -5.80 0.88
CA ARG A 146 15.86 -7.04 1.62
C ARG A 146 15.03 -7.12 2.89
N LEU A 147 14.52 -8.32 3.15
CA LEU A 147 13.85 -8.60 4.42
C LEU A 147 14.90 -8.62 5.54
N ALA A 148 14.65 -7.92 6.64
CA ALA A 148 15.49 -7.98 7.81
C ALA A 148 15.50 -9.40 8.43
N GLN A 149 16.54 -9.74 9.14
CA GLN A 149 16.63 -11.02 9.85
C GLN A 149 15.68 -10.99 11.06
N THR A 150 15.11 -12.16 11.35
CA THR A 150 14.39 -12.37 12.61
C THR A 150 15.42 -12.43 13.73
N GLY A 151 15.23 -11.60 14.75
CA GLY A 151 16.03 -11.68 15.99
C GLY A 151 15.73 -12.94 16.79
#